data_f35beca5da08dac679e463805bc7f7cd
#
_entry.id   f35beca5da08dac679e463805bc7f7cd
#
_cell.length_a   1.000
_cell.length_b   1.000
_cell.length_c   1.000
_cell.angle_alpha   90.00
_cell.angle_beta   90.00
_cell.angle_gamma   90.00
#
_symmetry.space_group_name_H-M   'P 1'
#
loop_
_entity.id
_entity.type
_entity.pdbx_description
1 polymer ?
#
loop_
_entity_poly.entity_id
_entity_poly.type
_entity_poly.pdbx_seq_one_letter_code
_entity_poly.pdbx_strand_id
1 'polypeptide(L)'
;MIVRLSVPSRVHLTLIDLGQAGYRRNGGVGFGITAPRSTLAFVSHPSVDLSVLESCGYLPVEITTLTKRLETLMIQRHLTQGLRLVEVQMLARHVGFGTGTAVALASLESLFLLNDLSVDPEFLRAHCGRGGASGVGLSTYFTGGFVFDAGRRFNPAPIVGSDAFDDVAEIPLEMARLDMVDWPIGVLVPPNAPGISLEQEKAFFSWRLPLQKTEVFEITYHALFGALVAVQSRDYDAFCASINALQRCAWKSAEIGLHGNKVRACLAHLASIGCDAVAMSSIGPALIFWARDFDAVFAAVASHYGPSAVFRTRPDNVGRTLTHG
;
A
#
# COMPACT_ATOMS: atom_id res chain seq x y z
N MET A 1 19.60 -22.77 -4.18
CA MET A 1 18.95 -22.00 -3.10
C MET A 1 17.66 -21.36 -3.62
N ILE A 2 16.58 -21.53 -2.92
CA ILE A 2 15.31 -20.84 -3.17
C ILE A 2 15.05 -19.85 -2.03
N VAL A 3 14.72 -18.61 -2.36
CA VAL A 3 14.33 -17.57 -1.41
C VAL A 3 12.84 -17.36 -1.56
N ARG A 4 12.07 -17.62 -0.49
CA ARG A 4 10.61 -17.41 -0.46
C ARG A 4 10.27 -16.30 0.51
N LEU A 5 9.53 -15.31 0.04
CA LEU A 5 9.04 -14.18 0.79
C LEU A 5 7.52 -14.19 0.84
N SER A 6 6.97 -14.04 2.03
CA SER A 6 5.54 -13.80 2.24
C SER A 6 5.35 -12.39 2.80
N VAL A 7 4.74 -11.53 2.02
CA VAL A 7 4.61 -10.09 2.28
C VAL A 7 3.17 -9.74 2.63
N PRO A 8 2.89 -9.04 3.74
CA PRO A 8 1.55 -8.61 4.09
C PRO A 8 1.02 -7.60 3.06
N SER A 9 -0.27 -7.62 2.84
CA SER A 9 -0.91 -6.54 2.10
C SER A 9 -0.93 -5.26 2.95
N ARG A 10 -0.85 -4.10 2.27
CA ARG A 10 -0.87 -2.80 2.92
C ARG A 10 -2.20 -2.10 2.66
N VAL A 11 -2.91 -1.73 3.72
CA VAL A 11 -4.01 -0.76 3.67
C VAL A 11 -3.44 0.64 3.72
N HIS A 12 -3.83 1.51 2.80
CA HIS A 12 -3.44 2.91 2.77
C HIS A 12 -4.66 3.79 2.95
N LEU A 13 -4.74 4.45 4.09
CA LEU A 13 -5.93 5.20 4.48
C LEU A 13 -6.04 6.53 3.74
N THR A 14 -4.92 7.27 3.65
CA THR A 14 -4.85 8.53 2.90
C THR A 14 -3.40 8.97 2.67
N LEU A 15 -3.17 9.78 1.62
CA LEU A 15 -2.01 10.66 1.50
C LEU A 15 -2.24 11.92 2.34
N ILE A 16 -1.18 12.61 2.76
CA ILE A 16 -1.25 13.74 3.70
C ILE A 16 -0.94 15.07 3.00
N ASP A 17 0.34 15.39 2.78
CA ASP A 17 0.72 16.67 2.21
C ASP A 17 0.90 16.59 0.69
N LEU A 18 -0.17 16.85 -0.01
CA LEU A 18 -0.21 17.01 -1.46
C LEU A 18 -0.44 18.47 -1.87
N GLY A 19 -0.30 19.40 -0.92
CA GLY A 19 -0.62 20.80 -1.11
C GLY A 19 0.58 21.75 -1.10
N GLN A 20 1.80 21.24 -0.93
CA GLN A 20 2.99 22.09 -0.76
C GLN A 20 2.84 23.06 0.43
N ALA A 21 2.44 22.52 1.60
CA ALA A 21 2.26 23.31 2.82
C ALA A 21 3.55 23.97 3.31
N GLY A 22 4.73 23.49 2.89
CA GLY A 22 6.00 24.21 2.99
C GLY A 22 7.10 23.53 3.80
N TYR A 23 6.79 22.52 4.63
CA TYR A 23 7.81 21.80 5.42
C TYR A 23 8.11 20.42 4.85
N ARG A 24 7.07 19.72 4.46
CA ARG A 24 7.13 18.36 3.93
C ARG A 24 6.33 18.30 2.63
N ARG A 25 6.38 17.16 1.98
CA ARG A 25 5.52 16.81 0.84
C ARG A 25 5.20 15.33 0.85
N ASN A 26 4.05 14.97 0.33
CA ASN A 26 3.57 13.60 0.30
C ASN A 26 3.30 13.05 1.72
N GLY A 27 3.73 11.83 1.99
CA GLY A 27 3.42 11.15 3.24
C GLY A 27 2.05 10.49 3.22
N GLY A 28 1.78 9.74 4.26
CA GLY A 28 0.53 8.99 4.35
C GLY A 28 0.37 8.23 5.65
N VAL A 29 -0.81 7.66 5.82
CA VAL A 29 -1.12 6.82 6.96
C VAL A 29 -1.76 5.51 6.50
N GLY A 30 -1.40 4.42 7.16
CA GLY A 30 -1.91 3.09 6.83
C GLY A 30 -1.31 2.00 7.68
N PHE A 31 -1.60 0.75 7.37
CA PHE A 31 -1.14 -0.38 8.17
C PHE A 31 -1.06 -1.67 7.36
N GLY A 32 -0.34 -2.66 7.91
CA GLY A 32 -0.27 -4.02 7.36
C GLY A 32 -1.47 -4.87 7.76
N ILE A 33 -1.88 -5.81 6.89
CA ILE A 33 -2.90 -6.83 7.18
C ILE A 33 -2.38 -8.23 6.90
N THR A 34 -2.82 -9.20 7.74
CA THR A 34 -2.35 -10.58 7.70
C THR A 34 -2.79 -11.37 6.48
N ALA A 35 -3.90 -10.99 5.86
CA ALA A 35 -4.45 -11.63 4.67
C ALA A 35 -5.18 -10.61 3.78
N PRO A 36 -5.09 -10.77 2.45
CA PRO A 36 -4.22 -11.71 1.76
C PRO A 36 -2.75 -11.29 1.83
N ARG A 37 -1.85 -12.25 1.68
CA ARG A 37 -0.41 -11.97 1.55
C ARG A 37 0.03 -12.18 0.11
N SER A 38 1.10 -11.49 -0.29
CA SER A 38 1.80 -11.80 -1.53
C SER A 38 2.92 -12.79 -1.23
N THR A 39 2.91 -13.96 -1.85
CA THR A 39 3.99 -14.95 -1.77
C THR A 39 4.78 -14.94 -3.06
N LEU A 40 6.10 -14.78 -2.94
CA LEU A 40 7.02 -14.77 -4.07
C LEU A 40 8.20 -15.70 -3.77
N ALA A 41 8.56 -16.55 -4.74
CA ALA A 41 9.72 -17.41 -4.61
C ALA A 41 10.70 -17.18 -5.77
N PHE A 42 11.95 -17.00 -5.43
CA PHE A 42 13.04 -16.69 -6.36
C PHE A 42 14.13 -17.75 -6.28
N VAL A 43 14.72 -18.06 -7.42
CA VAL A 43 15.91 -18.91 -7.54
C VAL A 43 17.05 -18.15 -8.24
N SER A 44 18.28 -18.59 -7.99
CA SER A 44 19.46 -18.07 -8.67
C SER A 44 19.35 -18.31 -10.18
N HIS A 45 19.72 -17.32 -10.98
CA HIS A 45 19.68 -17.35 -12.43
C HIS A 45 20.80 -16.45 -12.99
N PRO A 46 21.35 -16.70 -14.19
CA PRO A 46 22.40 -15.84 -14.75
C PRO A 46 21.98 -14.38 -15.01
N SER A 47 20.69 -14.14 -15.26
CA SER A 47 20.09 -12.82 -15.52
C SER A 47 18.88 -12.60 -14.64
N VAL A 48 18.26 -11.42 -14.74
CA VAL A 48 16.98 -11.13 -14.06
C VAL A 48 15.81 -11.58 -14.95
N ASP A 49 15.00 -12.51 -14.45
CA ASP A 49 13.81 -13.03 -15.13
C ASP A 49 12.57 -12.90 -14.23
N LEU A 50 11.73 -11.94 -14.56
CA LEU A 50 10.47 -11.63 -13.89
C LEU A 50 9.25 -11.87 -14.79
N SER A 51 9.40 -12.63 -15.88
CA SER A 51 8.36 -12.84 -16.90
C SER A 51 7.04 -13.39 -16.34
N VAL A 52 7.12 -14.20 -15.27
CA VAL A 52 5.93 -14.75 -14.56
C VAL A 52 4.97 -13.65 -14.11
N LEU A 53 5.43 -12.41 -13.88
CA LEU A 53 4.57 -11.29 -13.48
C LEU A 53 3.52 -10.91 -14.55
N GLU A 54 3.72 -11.26 -15.81
CA GLU A 54 2.71 -11.05 -16.87
C GLU A 54 1.41 -11.76 -16.54
N SER A 55 1.49 -12.98 -15.99
CA SER A 55 0.31 -13.75 -15.56
C SER A 55 -0.45 -13.10 -14.39
N CYS A 56 0.19 -12.15 -13.70
CA CYS A 56 -0.41 -11.38 -12.60
C CYS A 56 -0.89 -9.99 -13.05
N GLY A 57 -0.90 -9.72 -14.37
CA GLY A 57 -1.40 -8.47 -14.94
C GLY A 57 -0.39 -7.31 -14.91
N TYR A 58 0.93 -7.61 -14.78
CA TYR A 58 1.96 -6.61 -14.99
C TYR A 58 2.14 -6.32 -16.49
N LEU A 59 2.24 -5.05 -16.82
CA LEU A 59 2.54 -4.65 -18.20
C LEU A 59 4.02 -4.91 -18.53
N PRO A 60 4.37 -5.24 -19.79
CA PRO A 60 5.76 -5.46 -20.20
C PRO A 60 6.69 -4.30 -19.83
N VAL A 61 6.22 -3.05 -19.93
CA VAL A 61 7.01 -1.86 -19.56
C VAL A 61 7.35 -1.83 -18.07
N GLU A 62 6.45 -2.28 -17.19
CA GLU A 62 6.69 -2.31 -15.74
C GLU A 62 7.69 -3.40 -15.37
N ILE A 63 7.57 -4.57 -15.98
CA ILE A 63 8.52 -5.68 -15.83
C ILE A 63 9.90 -5.23 -16.29
N THR A 64 9.98 -4.62 -17.49
CA THR A 64 11.23 -4.11 -18.05
C THR A 64 11.88 -3.07 -17.13
N THR A 65 11.09 -2.14 -16.57
CA THR A 65 11.61 -1.12 -15.66
C THR A 65 12.18 -1.73 -14.38
N LEU A 66 11.48 -2.69 -13.78
CA LEU A 66 11.98 -3.39 -12.59
C LEU A 66 13.22 -4.23 -12.89
N THR A 67 13.20 -4.97 -14.01
CA THR A 67 14.35 -5.77 -14.46
C THR A 67 15.60 -4.90 -14.65
N LYS A 68 15.51 -3.80 -15.40
CA LYS A 68 16.63 -2.87 -15.61
C LYS A 68 17.20 -2.31 -14.31
N ARG A 69 16.32 -2.00 -13.34
CA ARG A 69 16.73 -1.52 -12.03
C ARG A 69 17.57 -2.57 -11.29
N LEU A 70 17.11 -3.81 -11.26
CA LEU A 70 17.83 -4.92 -10.64
C LEU A 70 19.17 -5.21 -11.35
N GLU A 71 19.19 -5.21 -12.66
CA GLU A 71 20.42 -5.39 -13.47
C GLU A 71 21.43 -4.25 -13.22
N THR A 72 20.95 -3.01 -13.13
CA THR A 72 21.81 -1.86 -12.78
C THR A 72 22.47 -2.07 -11.41
N LEU A 73 21.70 -2.52 -10.43
CA LEU A 73 22.23 -2.80 -9.09
C LEU A 73 23.17 -4.01 -9.09
N MET A 74 22.91 -5.04 -9.91
CA MET A 74 23.86 -6.14 -10.09
C MET A 74 25.23 -5.63 -10.55
N ILE A 75 25.26 -4.76 -11.54
CA ILE A 75 26.51 -4.18 -12.06
C ILE A 75 27.18 -3.32 -10.99
N GLN A 76 26.43 -2.40 -10.37
CA GLN A 76 26.96 -1.46 -9.37
C GLN A 76 27.50 -2.15 -8.11
N ARG A 77 26.94 -3.30 -7.74
CA ARG A 77 27.30 -4.06 -6.56
C ARG A 77 28.14 -5.30 -6.84
N HIS A 78 28.53 -5.49 -8.11
CA HIS A 78 29.34 -6.64 -8.57
C HIS A 78 28.71 -7.99 -8.19
N LEU A 79 27.35 -8.08 -8.25
CA LEU A 79 26.65 -9.32 -7.98
C LEU A 79 26.84 -10.29 -9.15
N THR A 80 27.13 -11.54 -8.83
CA THR A 80 27.43 -12.58 -9.82
C THR A 80 26.20 -13.37 -10.26
N GLN A 81 25.15 -13.37 -9.44
CA GLN A 81 23.91 -14.07 -9.69
C GLN A 81 22.77 -13.07 -9.88
N GLY A 82 21.99 -13.26 -10.91
CA GLY A 82 20.67 -12.68 -11.06
C GLY A 82 19.62 -13.53 -10.36
N LEU A 83 18.37 -13.33 -10.69
CA LEU A 83 17.25 -14.07 -10.10
C LEU A 83 16.21 -14.43 -11.16
N ARG A 84 15.50 -15.54 -10.93
CA ARG A 84 14.24 -15.86 -11.61
C ARG A 84 13.13 -15.99 -10.60
N LEU A 85 12.02 -15.29 -10.83
CA LEU A 85 10.76 -15.48 -10.10
C LEU A 85 10.10 -16.78 -10.58
N VAL A 86 9.94 -17.76 -9.71
CA VAL A 86 9.41 -19.10 -10.06
C VAL A 86 8.01 -19.36 -9.49
N GLU A 87 7.62 -18.64 -8.44
CA GLU A 87 6.29 -18.74 -7.85
C GLU A 87 5.80 -17.36 -7.47
N VAL A 88 4.56 -17.06 -7.81
CA VAL A 88 3.89 -15.82 -7.42
C VAL A 88 2.44 -16.08 -7.10
N GLN A 89 2.02 -15.69 -5.90
CA GLN A 89 0.63 -15.66 -5.47
C GLN A 89 0.36 -14.30 -4.85
N MET A 90 -0.56 -13.54 -5.41
CA MET A 90 -0.93 -12.22 -4.91
C MET A 90 -2.35 -11.83 -5.34
N LEU A 91 -2.91 -10.83 -4.69
CA LEU A 91 -4.13 -10.19 -5.19
C LEU A 91 -3.89 -9.52 -6.55
N ALA A 92 -4.99 -9.34 -7.26
CA ALA A 92 -4.99 -8.54 -8.48
C ALA A 92 -4.35 -7.17 -8.24
N ARG A 93 -3.71 -6.65 -9.28
CA ARG A 93 -3.08 -5.33 -9.24
C ARG A 93 -4.13 -4.22 -9.21
N HIS A 94 -3.70 -3.05 -8.76
CA HIS A 94 -4.53 -1.82 -8.77
C HIS A 94 -5.84 -1.93 -7.97
N VAL A 95 -5.88 -2.83 -6.99
CA VAL A 95 -7.03 -2.93 -6.06
C VAL A 95 -6.79 -2.24 -4.71
N GLY A 96 -5.60 -1.65 -4.49
CA GLY A 96 -5.33 -0.81 -3.31
C GLY A 96 -4.43 -1.44 -2.24
N PHE A 97 -3.83 -2.62 -2.45
CA PHE A 97 -3.08 -3.36 -1.44
C PHE A 97 -1.56 -3.27 -1.52
N GLY A 98 -1.02 -2.41 -2.38
CA GLY A 98 0.42 -2.16 -2.45
C GLY A 98 1.26 -3.29 -3.05
N THR A 99 0.66 -4.16 -3.88
CA THR A 99 1.33 -5.31 -4.52
C THR A 99 2.59 -4.92 -5.30
N GLY A 100 2.59 -3.79 -5.99
CA GLY A 100 3.77 -3.30 -6.72
C GLY A 100 4.97 -3.01 -5.80
N THR A 101 4.74 -2.47 -4.62
CA THR A 101 5.80 -2.23 -3.62
C THR A 101 6.31 -3.56 -3.06
N ALA A 102 5.42 -4.51 -2.78
CA ALA A 102 5.79 -5.84 -2.30
C ALA A 102 6.68 -6.57 -3.30
N VAL A 103 6.32 -6.57 -4.59
CA VAL A 103 7.12 -7.20 -5.65
C VAL A 103 8.49 -6.52 -5.79
N ALA A 104 8.55 -5.19 -5.82
CA ALA A 104 9.80 -4.46 -5.99
C ALA A 104 10.78 -4.72 -4.84
N LEU A 105 10.31 -4.65 -3.58
CA LEU A 105 11.14 -4.93 -2.41
C LEU A 105 11.55 -6.40 -2.34
N ALA A 106 10.62 -7.34 -2.56
CA ALA A 106 10.91 -8.77 -2.52
C ALA A 106 11.92 -9.19 -3.60
N SER A 107 11.80 -8.65 -4.81
CA SER A 107 12.77 -8.91 -5.89
C SER A 107 14.15 -8.37 -5.54
N LEU A 108 14.21 -7.14 -5.01
CA LEU A 108 15.48 -6.52 -4.62
C LEU A 108 16.14 -7.26 -3.45
N GLU A 109 15.38 -7.57 -2.39
CA GLU A 109 15.89 -8.31 -1.23
C GLU A 109 16.38 -9.71 -1.66
N SER A 110 15.62 -10.42 -2.49
CA SER A 110 15.99 -11.74 -3.00
C SER A 110 17.27 -11.71 -3.86
N LEU A 111 17.46 -10.65 -4.65
CA LEU A 111 18.68 -10.49 -5.45
C LEU A 111 19.94 -10.50 -4.58
N PHE A 112 19.91 -9.81 -3.44
CA PHE A 112 21.05 -9.80 -2.52
C PHE A 112 21.21 -11.13 -1.79
N LEU A 113 20.11 -11.70 -1.29
CA LEU A 113 20.12 -12.97 -0.58
C LEU A 113 20.62 -14.13 -1.43
N LEU A 114 20.29 -14.15 -2.72
CA LEU A 114 20.80 -15.16 -3.68
C LEU A 114 22.29 -14.99 -3.99
N ASN A 115 22.89 -13.86 -3.61
CA ASN A 115 24.33 -13.61 -3.65
C ASN A 115 24.99 -13.71 -2.26
N ASP A 116 24.34 -14.37 -1.29
CA ASP A 116 24.82 -14.55 0.09
C ASP A 116 25.12 -13.23 0.83
N LEU A 117 24.39 -12.17 0.47
CA LEU A 117 24.55 -10.84 1.07
C LEU A 117 23.32 -10.48 1.91
N SER A 118 23.57 -9.98 3.11
CA SER A 118 22.56 -9.27 3.90
C SER A 118 22.51 -7.80 3.45
N VAL A 119 21.32 -7.23 3.47
CA VAL A 119 21.12 -5.83 3.05
C VAL A 119 20.34 -5.06 4.11
N ASP A 120 20.82 -3.86 4.38
CA ASP A 120 20.13 -2.93 5.25
C ASP A 120 18.74 -2.57 4.68
N PRO A 121 17.68 -2.61 5.51
CA PRO A 121 16.35 -2.16 5.12
C PRO A 121 16.31 -0.75 4.52
N GLU A 122 17.13 0.18 4.98
CA GLU A 122 17.19 1.53 4.41
C GLU A 122 17.71 1.51 2.97
N PHE A 123 18.72 0.69 2.68
CA PHE A 123 19.19 0.52 1.31
C PHE A 123 18.07 -0.01 0.41
N LEU A 124 17.34 -1.05 0.85
CA LEU A 124 16.25 -1.62 0.08
C LEU A 124 15.14 -0.59 -0.17
N ARG A 125 14.75 0.18 0.86
CA ARG A 125 13.77 1.27 0.74
C ARG A 125 14.20 2.33 -0.29
N ALA A 126 15.45 2.73 -0.28
CA ALA A 126 15.98 3.75 -1.19
C ALA A 126 16.05 3.28 -2.65
N HIS A 127 16.36 2.00 -2.89
CA HIS A 127 16.68 1.49 -4.22
C HIS A 127 15.56 0.69 -4.89
N CYS A 128 14.44 0.41 -4.20
CA CYS A 128 13.33 -0.38 -4.79
C CYS A 128 12.52 0.39 -5.84
N GLY A 129 12.74 1.69 -6.01
CA GLY A 129 11.98 2.52 -6.94
C GLY A 129 10.54 2.79 -6.54
N ARG A 130 10.25 2.65 -5.25
CA ARG A 130 8.91 2.87 -4.67
C ARG A 130 8.97 3.92 -3.56
N GLY A 131 7.81 4.28 -3.02
CA GLY A 131 7.74 5.25 -1.93
C GLY A 131 7.63 6.71 -2.39
N GLY A 132 7.41 6.97 -3.67
CA GLY A 132 7.28 8.33 -4.22
C GLY A 132 6.21 9.16 -3.56
N ALA A 133 5.02 8.60 -3.39
CA ALA A 133 3.90 9.28 -2.77
C ALA A 133 3.79 9.01 -1.26
N SER A 134 4.18 7.82 -0.77
CA SER A 134 4.11 7.46 0.65
C SER A 134 5.07 6.32 0.99
N GLY A 135 5.66 6.38 2.18
CA GLY A 135 6.51 5.34 2.77
C GLY A 135 5.75 4.22 3.48
N VAL A 136 4.43 4.30 3.64
CA VAL A 136 3.65 3.29 4.38
C VAL A 136 3.91 1.87 3.87
N GLY A 137 3.91 1.66 2.54
CA GLY A 137 4.21 0.36 1.95
C GLY A 137 5.64 -0.10 2.15
N LEU A 138 6.60 0.83 2.22
CA LEU A 138 8.00 0.54 2.51
C LEU A 138 8.18 0.09 3.96
N SER A 139 7.50 0.74 4.90
CA SER A 139 7.60 0.44 6.33
C SER A 139 6.87 -0.85 6.67
N THR A 140 5.63 -1.01 6.22
CA THR A 140 4.83 -2.23 6.51
C THR A 140 5.42 -3.50 5.92
N TYR A 141 6.23 -3.40 4.86
CA TYR A 141 6.98 -4.53 4.33
C TYR A 141 7.91 -5.15 5.38
N PHE A 142 8.66 -4.32 6.12
CA PHE A 142 9.65 -4.80 7.09
C PHE A 142 9.07 -5.10 8.46
N THR A 143 8.16 -4.29 8.93
CA THR A 143 7.74 -4.28 10.34
C THR A 143 6.24 -4.41 10.56
N GLY A 144 5.42 -4.38 9.49
CA GLY A 144 3.97 -4.31 9.66
C GLY A 144 3.54 -3.09 10.48
N GLY A 145 2.42 -3.22 11.18
CA GLY A 145 1.90 -2.19 12.09
C GLY A 145 1.19 -1.04 11.40
N PHE A 146 0.74 -0.11 12.23
CA PHE A 146 0.19 1.18 11.81
C PHE A 146 1.33 2.18 11.64
N VAL A 147 1.42 2.78 10.48
CA VAL A 147 2.51 3.69 10.10
C VAL A 147 1.95 5.08 9.81
N PHE A 148 2.55 6.09 10.44
CA PHE A 148 2.41 7.48 10.09
C PHE A 148 3.71 7.95 9.41
N ASP A 149 3.61 8.23 8.13
CA ASP A 149 4.69 8.67 7.27
C ASP A 149 4.56 10.18 7.01
N ALA A 150 5.54 10.95 7.45
CA ALA A 150 5.58 12.41 7.26
C ALA A 150 6.13 12.82 5.88
N GLY A 151 6.24 11.88 4.94
CA GLY A 151 6.72 12.16 3.59
C GLY A 151 8.18 12.56 3.52
N ARG A 152 8.50 13.39 2.55
CA ARG A 152 9.85 13.87 2.23
C ARG A 152 10.01 15.34 2.54
N ARG A 153 11.24 15.81 2.47
CA ARG A 153 11.52 17.25 2.52
C ARG A 153 10.77 17.96 1.40
N PHE A 154 10.31 19.16 1.71
CA PHE A 154 9.66 19.99 0.71
C PHE A 154 10.63 20.26 -0.47
N ASN A 155 10.13 20.14 -1.66
CA ASN A 155 10.73 20.70 -2.87
C ASN A 155 9.62 21.18 -3.83
N PRO A 156 9.85 22.19 -4.68
CA PRO A 156 8.82 22.78 -5.53
C PRO A 156 8.47 21.94 -6.77
N ALA A 157 9.11 20.79 -6.98
CA ALA A 157 8.82 19.93 -8.12
C ALA A 157 7.36 19.44 -8.10
N PRO A 158 6.75 19.15 -9.26
CA PRO A 158 5.40 18.58 -9.32
C PRO A 158 5.26 17.34 -8.45
N ILE A 159 4.10 17.17 -7.83
CA ILE A 159 3.75 15.95 -7.11
C ILE A 159 3.34 14.89 -8.15
N VAL A 160 3.96 13.73 -8.09
CA VAL A 160 3.72 12.62 -9.01
C VAL A 160 3.39 11.34 -8.25
N GLY A 161 2.75 10.40 -8.91
CA GLY A 161 2.42 9.09 -8.35
C GLY A 161 3.67 8.28 -7.97
N SER A 162 3.46 7.21 -7.21
CA SER A 162 4.54 6.39 -6.64
C SER A 162 5.40 5.66 -7.68
N ASP A 163 4.93 5.52 -8.92
CA ASP A 163 5.64 4.82 -10.00
C ASP A 163 6.54 5.74 -10.85
N ALA A 164 6.56 7.03 -10.57
CA ALA A 164 7.25 8.03 -11.39
C ALA A 164 8.67 8.37 -10.92
N PHE A 165 9.27 7.54 -10.06
CA PHE A 165 10.61 7.79 -9.49
C PHE A 165 11.62 6.79 -10.05
N ASP A 166 12.54 7.27 -10.89
CA ASP A 166 13.59 6.44 -11.50
C ASP A 166 14.88 6.39 -10.68
N ASP A 167 15.13 7.37 -9.82
CA ASP A 167 16.37 7.50 -9.06
C ASP A 167 16.27 7.02 -7.62
N VAL A 168 17.43 6.90 -6.94
CA VAL A 168 17.54 6.69 -5.49
C VAL A 168 16.77 7.81 -4.79
N ALA A 169 15.60 7.45 -4.29
CA ALA A 169 14.71 8.43 -3.73
C ALA A 169 15.05 8.72 -2.27
N GLU A 170 14.93 9.98 -1.84
CA GLU A 170 14.86 10.30 -0.42
C GLU A 170 13.79 9.43 0.23
N ILE A 171 14.17 8.64 1.23
CA ILE A 171 13.24 7.76 1.94
C ILE A 171 12.23 8.63 2.69
N PRO A 172 10.92 8.38 2.55
CA PRO A 172 9.92 9.06 3.36
C PRO A 172 10.17 8.83 4.85
N LEU A 173 10.00 9.88 5.65
CA LEU A 173 10.25 9.84 7.08
C LEU A 173 9.13 9.10 7.81
N GLU A 174 9.40 7.89 8.26
CA GLU A 174 8.55 7.20 9.22
C GLU A 174 8.56 7.95 10.54
N MET A 175 7.51 8.72 10.82
CA MET A 175 7.41 9.51 12.05
C MET A 175 6.95 8.65 13.23
N ALA A 176 6.07 7.70 12.98
CA ALA A 176 5.60 6.76 13.98
C ALA A 176 5.24 5.40 13.34
N ARG A 177 5.62 4.34 14.03
CA ARG A 177 5.15 2.98 13.79
C ARG A 177 4.64 2.42 15.12
N LEU A 178 3.37 2.00 15.14
CA LEU A 178 2.70 1.41 16.29
C LEU A 178 2.22 0.01 15.94
N ASP A 179 2.12 -0.87 16.94
CA ASP A 179 1.34 -2.09 16.75
C ASP A 179 -0.12 -1.70 16.56
N MET A 180 -0.68 -2.06 15.41
CA MET A 180 -2.10 -1.86 15.16
C MET A 180 -2.90 -2.76 16.09
N VAL A 181 -3.92 -2.19 16.73
CA VAL A 181 -4.78 -2.93 17.66
C VAL A 181 -5.52 -4.05 16.91
N ASP A 182 -5.64 -5.21 17.55
CA ASP A 182 -6.25 -6.42 16.96
C ASP A 182 -7.79 -6.31 16.86
N TRP A 183 -8.27 -5.26 16.23
CA TRP A 183 -9.67 -5.12 15.84
C TRP A 183 -9.95 -5.96 14.59
N PRO A 184 -11.04 -6.75 14.56
CA PRO A 184 -11.42 -7.51 13.37
C PRO A 184 -11.63 -6.59 12.16
N ILE A 185 -11.12 -7.01 11.01
CA ILE A 185 -11.16 -6.23 9.76
C ILE A 185 -11.87 -7.04 8.68
N GLY A 186 -12.87 -6.43 8.06
CA GLY A 186 -13.46 -6.94 6.84
C GLY A 186 -12.90 -6.21 5.62
N VAL A 187 -12.71 -6.93 4.55
CA VAL A 187 -12.30 -6.40 3.25
C VAL A 187 -13.36 -6.76 2.23
N LEU A 188 -13.84 -5.77 1.50
CA LEU A 188 -14.68 -5.93 0.31
C LEU A 188 -13.92 -5.45 -0.91
N VAL A 189 -13.72 -6.33 -1.88
CA VAL A 189 -13.31 -5.93 -3.23
C VAL A 189 -14.58 -5.88 -4.09
N PRO A 190 -15.11 -4.68 -4.38
CA PRO A 190 -16.41 -4.56 -5.05
C PRO A 190 -16.41 -5.29 -6.39
N PRO A 191 -17.38 -6.19 -6.66
CA PRO A 191 -17.49 -6.85 -7.94
C PRO A 191 -17.63 -5.85 -9.08
N ASN A 192 -16.95 -6.10 -10.19
CA ASN A 192 -17.00 -5.26 -11.40
C ASN A 192 -16.56 -3.79 -11.20
N ALA A 193 -15.80 -3.49 -10.14
CA ALA A 193 -15.11 -2.22 -10.01
C ALA A 193 -13.66 -2.40 -10.47
N PRO A 194 -13.31 -1.92 -11.67
CA PRO A 194 -11.94 -2.03 -12.17
C PRO A 194 -10.99 -1.20 -11.30
N GLY A 195 -9.75 -1.65 -11.19
CA GLY A 195 -8.67 -0.83 -10.67
C GLY A 195 -8.43 0.40 -11.53
N ILE A 196 -7.82 1.42 -10.96
CA ILE A 196 -7.42 2.63 -11.69
C ILE A 196 -6.10 2.34 -12.42
N SER A 197 -6.05 2.59 -13.73
CA SER A 197 -4.82 2.43 -14.50
C SER A 197 -3.78 3.50 -14.14
N LEU A 198 -2.52 3.23 -14.44
CA LEU A 198 -1.43 4.18 -14.21
C LEU A 198 -1.67 5.52 -14.95
N GLU A 199 -2.25 5.48 -16.14
CA GLU A 199 -2.59 6.68 -16.91
C GLU A 199 -3.70 7.48 -16.24
N GLN A 200 -4.74 6.80 -15.76
CA GLN A 200 -5.83 7.43 -15.02
C GLN A 200 -5.33 8.06 -13.69
N GLU A 201 -4.44 7.36 -12.97
CA GLU A 201 -3.80 7.89 -11.76
C GLU A 201 -2.99 9.14 -12.06
N LYS A 202 -2.14 9.12 -13.09
CA LYS A 202 -1.37 10.30 -13.52
C LYS A 202 -2.27 11.48 -13.91
N ALA A 203 -3.31 11.22 -14.69
CA ALA A 203 -4.28 12.25 -15.08
C ALA A 203 -4.99 12.85 -13.86
N PHE A 204 -5.39 12.00 -12.90
CA PHE A 204 -6.02 12.43 -11.66
C PHE A 204 -5.10 13.31 -10.82
N PHE A 205 -3.83 12.91 -10.61
CA PHE A 205 -2.84 13.73 -9.90
C PHE A 205 -2.66 15.09 -10.58
N SER A 206 -2.51 15.11 -11.89
CA SER A 206 -2.33 16.37 -12.65
C SER A 206 -3.53 17.29 -12.54
N TRP A 207 -4.74 16.75 -12.47
CA TRP A 207 -5.98 17.53 -12.37
C TRP A 207 -6.26 18.01 -10.94
N ARG A 208 -6.00 17.17 -9.92
CA ARG A 208 -6.43 17.44 -8.54
C ARG A 208 -5.40 18.22 -7.73
N LEU A 209 -4.13 18.17 -8.09
CA LEU A 209 -3.05 18.74 -7.30
C LEU A 209 -2.58 20.11 -7.83
N PRO A 210 -2.06 20.97 -6.96
CA PRO A 210 -1.88 20.80 -5.50
C PRO A 210 -3.17 21.00 -4.70
N LEU A 211 -3.24 20.36 -3.51
CA LEU A 211 -4.30 20.62 -2.54
C LEU A 211 -4.11 22.02 -1.91
N GLN A 212 -5.20 22.62 -1.43
CA GLN A 212 -5.11 23.82 -0.61
C GLN A 212 -4.52 23.49 0.78
N LYS A 213 -3.81 24.45 1.39
CA LYS A 213 -3.21 24.25 2.73
C LYS A 213 -4.23 23.82 3.78
N THR A 214 -5.44 24.38 3.74
CA THR A 214 -6.52 24.03 4.65
C THR A 214 -6.96 22.58 4.52
N GLU A 215 -6.99 22.04 3.30
CA GLU A 215 -7.28 20.61 3.04
C GLU A 215 -6.16 19.72 3.62
N VAL A 216 -4.89 20.10 3.46
CA VAL A 216 -3.75 19.41 4.06
C VAL A 216 -3.82 19.42 5.58
N PHE A 217 -4.17 20.55 6.19
CA PHE A 217 -4.29 20.67 7.65
C PHE A 217 -5.43 19.81 8.20
N GLU A 218 -6.58 19.76 7.52
CA GLU A 218 -7.71 18.90 7.90
C GLU A 218 -7.30 17.41 7.85
N ILE A 219 -6.69 16.97 6.74
CA ILE A 219 -6.20 15.59 6.59
C ILE A 219 -5.17 15.27 7.69
N THR A 220 -4.21 16.18 7.92
CA THR A 220 -3.17 15.99 8.95
C THR A 220 -3.78 15.88 10.34
N TYR A 221 -4.78 16.71 10.67
CA TYR A 221 -5.45 16.68 11.96
C TYR A 221 -6.11 15.31 12.20
N HIS A 222 -6.91 14.82 11.25
CA HIS A 222 -7.58 13.53 11.40
C HIS A 222 -6.61 12.34 11.37
N ALA A 223 -5.54 12.42 10.60
CA ALA A 223 -4.52 11.36 10.53
C ALA A 223 -3.69 11.29 11.82
N LEU A 224 -3.24 12.44 12.32
CA LEU A 224 -2.32 12.53 13.46
C LEU A 224 -3.10 12.46 14.79
N PHE A 225 -3.99 13.43 15.03
CA PHE A 225 -4.71 13.53 16.29
C PHE A 225 -5.94 12.60 16.37
N GLY A 226 -6.45 12.14 15.24
CA GLY A 226 -7.48 11.12 15.16
C GLY A 226 -6.87 9.72 15.12
N ALA A 227 -6.51 9.23 13.94
CA ALA A 227 -6.18 7.82 13.73
C ALA A 227 -4.94 7.36 14.52
N LEU A 228 -3.81 8.10 14.50
CA LEU A 228 -2.60 7.72 15.20
C LEU A 228 -2.82 7.68 16.72
N VAL A 229 -3.43 8.73 17.28
CA VAL A 229 -3.71 8.80 18.73
C VAL A 229 -4.69 7.71 19.15
N ALA A 230 -5.72 7.45 18.35
CA ALA A 230 -6.70 6.40 18.65
C ALA A 230 -6.08 5.00 18.66
N VAL A 231 -5.14 4.70 17.74
CA VAL A 231 -4.37 3.44 17.77
C VAL A 231 -3.48 3.39 19.02
N GLN A 232 -2.78 4.46 19.34
CA GLN A 232 -1.91 4.55 20.53
C GLN A 232 -2.68 4.36 21.84
N SER A 233 -3.87 4.96 21.96
CA SER A 233 -4.73 4.87 23.14
C SER A 233 -5.66 3.65 23.12
N ARG A 234 -5.68 2.88 22.05
CA ARG A 234 -6.60 1.76 21.83
C ARG A 234 -8.08 2.15 21.87
N ASP A 235 -8.37 3.36 21.43
CA ASP A 235 -9.71 3.91 21.39
C ASP A 235 -10.40 3.58 20.06
N TYR A 236 -11.26 2.56 20.08
CA TYR A 236 -11.99 2.10 18.89
C TYR A 236 -12.92 3.16 18.31
N ASP A 237 -13.63 3.90 19.18
CA ASP A 237 -14.60 4.89 18.73
C ASP A 237 -13.92 6.09 18.07
N ALA A 238 -12.86 6.60 18.69
CA ALA A 238 -12.04 7.65 18.10
C ALA A 238 -11.39 7.20 16.80
N PHE A 239 -10.94 5.93 16.73
CA PHE A 239 -10.40 5.36 15.48
C PHE A 239 -11.47 5.38 14.38
N CYS A 240 -12.64 4.79 14.61
CA CYS A 240 -13.72 4.75 13.62
C CYS A 240 -14.17 6.15 13.18
N ALA A 241 -14.30 7.08 14.13
CA ALA A 241 -14.64 8.47 13.83
C ALA A 241 -13.60 9.14 12.94
N SER A 242 -12.30 8.94 13.24
CA SER A 242 -11.20 9.51 12.46
C SER A 242 -11.09 8.91 11.04
N ILE A 243 -11.29 7.60 10.91
CA ILE A 243 -11.33 6.93 9.60
C ILE A 243 -12.44 7.50 8.74
N ASN A 244 -13.65 7.60 9.28
CA ASN A 244 -14.80 8.17 8.57
C ASN A 244 -14.57 9.64 8.20
N ALA A 245 -13.91 10.43 9.05
CA ALA A 245 -13.53 11.81 8.74
C ALA A 245 -12.53 11.87 7.57
N LEU A 246 -11.48 11.06 7.61
CA LEU A 246 -10.48 10.96 6.53
C LEU A 246 -11.11 10.63 5.17
N GLN A 247 -12.13 9.73 5.14
CA GLN A 247 -12.80 9.39 3.88
C GLN A 247 -13.65 10.54 3.31
N ARG A 248 -14.01 11.53 4.13
CA ARG A 248 -14.74 12.74 3.70
C ARG A 248 -13.81 13.90 3.32
N CYS A 249 -12.53 13.86 3.72
CA CYS A 249 -11.56 14.87 3.33
C CYS A 249 -11.43 14.97 1.80
N ALA A 250 -11.11 16.17 1.32
CA ALA A 250 -11.13 16.53 -0.09
C ALA A 250 -10.34 15.57 -1.00
N TRP A 251 -9.16 15.11 -0.57
CA TRP A 251 -8.35 14.18 -1.33
C TRP A 251 -9.05 12.82 -1.48
N LYS A 252 -9.42 12.19 -0.36
CA LYS A 252 -10.02 10.85 -0.36
C LYS A 252 -11.39 10.84 -1.02
N SER A 253 -12.18 11.88 -0.82
CA SER A 253 -13.46 12.06 -1.52
C SER A 253 -13.29 12.14 -3.05
N ALA A 254 -12.21 12.78 -3.52
CA ALA A 254 -11.89 12.84 -4.93
C ALA A 254 -11.41 11.48 -5.48
N GLU A 255 -10.55 10.74 -4.75
CA GLU A 255 -10.15 9.36 -5.10
C GLU A 255 -11.38 8.43 -5.23
N ILE A 256 -12.31 8.49 -4.26
CA ILE A 256 -13.56 7.73 -4.31
C ILE A 256 -14.39 8.11 -5.55
N GLY A 257 -14.36 9.39 -5.91
CA GLY A 257 -15.03 9.92 -7.10
C GLY A 257 -14.60 9.27 -8.42
N LEU A 258 -13.34 8.82 -8.52
CA LEU A 258 -12.83 8.14 -9.74
C LEU A 258 -13.59 6.84 -10.06
N HIS A 259 -14.13 6.18 -9.05
CA HIS A 259 -14.89 4.94 -9.23
C HIS A 259 -16.40 5.19 -9.51
N GLY A 260 -16.81 6.46 -9.58
CA GLY A 260 -18.21 6.84 -9.83
C GLY A 260 -19.16 6.31 -8.76
N ASN A 261 -20.35 5.87 -9.20
CA ASN A 261 -21.38 5.41 -8.27
C ASN A 261 -21.13 4.03 -7.67
N LYS A 262 -20.28 3.20 -8.27
CA LYS A 262 -20.07 1.81 -7.82
C LYS A 262 -19.49 1.75 -6.40
N VAL A 263 -18.36 2.39 -6.17
CA VAL A 263 -17.72 2.41 -4.85
C VAL A 263 -18.55 3.22 -3.86
N ARG A 264 -19.17 4.32 -4.29
CA ARG A 264 -20.06 5.12 -3.43
C ARG A 264 -21.26 4.31 -2.93
N ALA A 265 -21.89 3.50 -3.80
CA ALA A 265 -22.99 2.63 -3.41
C ALA A 265 -22.54 1.57 -2.39
N CYS A 266 -21.35 0.97 -2.58
CA CYS A 266 -20.78 0.03 -1.60
C CYS A 266 -20.51 0.70 -0.25
N LEU A 267 -19.94 1.92 -0.23
CA LEU A 267 -19.71 2.69 0.99
C LEU A 267 -21.03 2.98 1.73
N ALA A 268 -22.05 3.44 1.01
CA ALA A 268 -23.37 3.72 1.58
C ALA A 268 -24.04 2.45 2.12
N HIS A 269 -23.96 1.34 1.40
CA HIS A 269 -24.49 0.06 1.86
C HIS A 269 -23.77 -0.45 3.11
N LEU A 270 -22.44 -0.45 3.15
CA LEU A 270 -21.68 -0.85 4.33
C LEU A 270 -22.04 -0.01 5.56
N ALA A 271 -22.19 1.29 5.40
CA ALA A 271 -22.65 2.17 6.48
C ALA A 271 -24.08 1.82 6.94
N SER A 272 -24.99 1.47 6.01
CA SER A 272 -26.40 1.17 6.33
C SER A 272 -26.60 -0.15 7.08
N ILE A 273 -25.66 -1.10 6.94
CA ILE A 273 -25.73 -2.42 7.60
C ILE A 273 -24.95 -2.49 8.92
N GLY A 274 -24.49 -1.35 9.43
CA GLY A 274 -23.89 -1.25 10.76
C GLY A 274 -22.38 -1.30 10.81
N CYS A 275 -21.66 -1.01 9.71
CA CYS A 275 -20.23 -0.74 9.81
C CYS A 275 -19.98 0.55 10.59
N ASP A 276 -19.13 0.49 11.63
CA ASP A 276 -18.73 1.66 12.43
C ASP A 276 -17.78 2.57 11.64
N ALA A 277 -16.92 1.97 10.83
CA ALA A 277 -16.04 2.69 9.90
C ALA A 277 -15.86 1.93 8.59
N VAL A 278 -15.70 2.69 7.50
CA VAL A 278 -15.37 2.17 6.18
C VAL A 278 -14.31 3.05 5.54
N ALA A 279 -13.26 2.44 4.99
CA ALA A 279 -12.21 3.14 4.27
C ALA A 279 -11.94 2.52 2.90
N MET A 280 -11.75 3.34 1.87
CA MET A 280 -11.16 2.87 0.62
C MET A 280 -9.63 2.85 0.74
N SER A 281 -9.02 1.72 0.45
CA SER A 281 -7.56 1.58 0.52
C SER A 281 -6.89 2.17 -0.72
N SER A 282 -5.98 3.15 -0.51
CA SER A 282 -5.27 3.83 -1.59
C SER A 282 -6.27 4.43 -2.59
N ILE A 283 -5.97 4.35 -3.88
CA ILE A 283 -6.87 4.76 -4.96
C ILE A 283 -8.01 3.74 -5.23
N GLY A 284 -8.11 2.69 -4.40
CA GLY A 284 -9.19 1.70 -4.46
C GLY A 284 -9.03 0.62 -5.54
N PRO A 285 -10.12 -0.10 -5.86
CA PRO A 285 -11.48 0.00 -5.31
C PRO A 285 -11.73 -0.73 -3.98
N ALA A 286 -10.72 -1.43 -3.39
CA ALA A 286 -10.93 -2.21 -2.17
C ALA A 286 -11.38 -1.34 -1.01
N LEU A 287 -12.40 -1.82 -0.30
CA LEU A 287 -12.96 -1.21 0.90
C LEU A 287 -12.61 -2.04 2.12
N ILE A 288 -12.24 -1.36 3.18
CA ILE A 288 -11.90 -1.93 4.48
C ILE A 288 -12.99 -1.48 5.45
N PHE A 289 -13.52 -2.38 6.27
CA PHE A 289 -14.58 -2.02 7.21
C PHE A 289 -14.36 -2.63 8.59
N TRP A 290 -14.88 -1.95 9.59
CA TRP A 290 -14.91 -2.34 10.99
C TRP A 290 -16.33 -2.27 11.52
N ALA A 291 -16.66 -3.13 12.44
CA ALA A 291 -17.96 -3.15 13.12
C ALA A 291 -17.80 -3.75 14.53
N ARG A 292 -18.58 -3.27 15.51
CA ARG A 292 -18.64 -3.86 16.84
C ARG A 292 -19.23 -5.26 16.80
N ASP A 293 -20.35 -5.42 16.08
CA ASP A 293 -20.91 -6.74 15.77
C ASP A 293 -20.34 -7.24 14.44
N PHE A 294 -19.02 -7.51 14.48
CA PHE A 294 -18.28 -7.85 13.28
C PHE A 294 -18.82 -9.06 12.54
N ASP A 295 -19.22 -10.11 13.29
CA ASP A 295 -19.67 -11.36 12.67
C ASP A 295 -20.99 -11.20 11.92
N ALA A 296 -21.96 -10.50 12.52
CA ALA A 296 -23.23 -10.23 11.87
C ALA A 296 -23.07 -9.34 10.63
N VAL A 297 -22.30 -8.25 10.75
CA VAL A 297 -22.03 -7.35 9.63
C VAL A 297 -21.27 -8.06 8.52
N PHE A 298 -20.23 -8.85 8.85
CA PHE A 298 -19.47 -9.61 7.85
C PHE A 298 -20.35 -10.60 7.10
N ALA A 299 -21.23 -11.33 7.80
CA ALA A 299 -22.17 -12.26 7.17
C ALA A 299 -23.15 -11.55 6.22
N ALA A 300 -23.66 -10.38 6.61
CA ALA A 300 -24.53 -9.56 5.77
C ALA A 300 -23.79 -9.07 4.50
N VAL A 301 -22.55 -8.59 4.63
CA VAL A 301 -21.71 -8.19 3.48
C VAL A 301 -21.46 -9.36 2.54
N ALA A 302 -21.06 -10.52 3.09
CA ALA A 302 -20.78 -11.72 2.30
C ALA A 302 -22.04 -12.26 1.58
N SER A 303 -23.20 -12.17 2.23
CA SER A 303 -24.47 -12.53 1.60
C SER A 303 -24.85 -11.62 0.44
N HIS A 304 -24.55 -10.31 0.55
CA HIS A 304 -24.93 -9.33 -0.47
C HIS A 304 -23.97 -9.31 -1.68
N TYR A 305 -22.66 -9.36 -1.42
CA TYR A 305 -21.63 -9.22 -2.48
C TYR A 305 -21.07 -10.56 -2.98
N GLY A 306 -21.37 -11.66 -2.29
CA GLY A 306 -20.79 -12.96 -2.54
C GLY A 306 -19.52 -13.24 -1.75
N PRO A 307 -19.29 -14.51 -1.36
CA PRO A 307 -18.17 -14.89 -0.48
C PRO A 307 -16.79 -14.70 -1.12
N SER A 308 -16.70 -14.67 -2.45
CA SER A 308 -15.45 -14.43 -3.18
C SER A 308 -15.01 -12.95 -3.19
N ALA A 309 -15.95 -12.03 -2.92
CA ALA A 309 -15.69 -10.59 -2.92
C ALA A 309 -15.28 -10.08 -1.52
N VAL A 310 -15.48 -10.89 -0.48
CA VAL A 310 -15.33 -10.45 0.92
C VAL A 310 -14.46 -11.43 1.68
N PHE A 311 -13.51 -10.92 2.45
CA PHE A 311 -12.68 -11.76 3.31
C PHE A 311 -12.39 -11.09 4.65
N ARG A 312 -12.14 -11.90 5.67
CA ARG A 312 -11.73 -11.47 7.01
C ARG A 312 -10.22 -11.35 7.06
N THR A 313 -9.73 -10.37 7.78
CA THR A 313 -8.31 -10.21 8.05
C THR A 313 -8.10 -9.59 9.44
N ARG A 314 -6.85 -9.49 9.82
CA ARG A 314 -6.39 -8.84 11.05
C ARG A 314 -5.21 -7.93 10.76
N PRO A 315 -4.86 -7.03 11.65
CA PRO A 315 -3.60 -6.29 11.53
C PRO A 315 -2.39 -7.22 11.47
N ASP A 316 -1.45 -6.89 10.60
CA ASP A 316 -0.12 -7.50 10.57
C ASP A 316 0.88 -6.56 11.26
N ASN A 317 1.43 -6.99 12.38
CA ASN A 317 2.41 -6.22 13.16
C ASN A 317 3.84 -6.75 13.01
N VAL A 318 4.07 -7.64 12.05
CA VAL A 318 5.34 -8.36 11.87
C VAL A 318 6.06 -7.96 10.58
N GLY A 319 5.31 -7.76 9.50
CA GLY A 319 5.86 -7.52 8.16
C GLY A 319 6.10 -8.81 7.37
N ARG A 320 7.05 -8.75 6.42
CA ARG A 320 7.37 -9.90 5.58
C ARG A 320 8.01 -11.03 6.40
N THR A 321 7.73 -12.25 6.01
CA THR A 321 8.46 -13.44 6.48
C THR A 321 9.30 -14.01 5.36
N LEU A 322 10.47 -14.52 5.70
CA LEU A 322 11.47 -15.06 4.79
C LEU A 322 11.77 -16.51 5.15
N THR A 323 11.80 -17.37 4.14
CA THR A 323 12.26 -18.76 4.27
C THR A 323 13.26 -19.08 3.17
N HIS A 324 14.27 -19.88 3.52
CA HIS A 324 15.25 -20.44 2.60
C HIS A 324 14.99 -21.95 2.45
N GLY A 325 15.08 -22.45 1.21
CA GLY A 325 14.97 -23.86 0.89
C GLY A 325 16.14 -24.37 0.05
#